data_282c13b905e94398e1b8fa07ed8bdac3
#
_entry.id   282c13b905e94398e1b8fa07ed8bdac3
#
_cell.length_a   1.000
_cell.length_b   1.000
_cell.length_c   1.000
_cell.angle_alpha   90.00
_cell.angle_beta   90.00
_cell.angle_gamma   90.00
#
_symmetry.space_group_name_H-M   'P 1'
#
loop_
_entity.id
_entity.type
_entity.pdbx_description
1 polymer ?
#
loop_
_entity_poly.entity_id
_entity_poly.type
_entity_poly.pdbx_seq_one_letter_code
_entity_poly.pdbx_strand_id
1 'polypeptide(L)'
;TAKTFNERMQKLESHIYELAGEKFNIASPKQVGDILFGKMQIMEKPKKTKTGQYVTSEEVLQSLRSKAPIIDDILAYRGLKKLLGTYVEALPKLINPKTGRIHTSFNQAVTATGRLSSSDPNLQNIPVRDDDGKEIRKCFVAEPGCLFFSADYSQIELRIMAHLSGDENMI
;
A
#
# COMPACT_ATOMS: atom_id res chain seq x y z
N THR A 1 -1.40 -17.36 -0.93
CA THR A 1 -1.29 -15.89 -1.04
C THR A 1 0.00 -15.47 -1.72
N ALA A 2 1.21 -15.83 -1.22
CA ALA A 2 2.49 -15.44 -1.84
C ALA A 2 2.60 -15.88 -3.30
N LYS A 3 2.32 -17.14 -3.59
CA LYS A 3 2.34 -17.70 -4.95
C LYS A 3 1.41 -16.93 -5.89
N THR A 4 0.18 -16.69 -5.46
CA THR A 4 -0.82 -15.96 -6.25
C THR A 4 -0.38 -14.52 -6.56
N PHE A 5 0.20 -13.82 -5.58
CA PHE A 5 0.72 -12.47 -5.78
C PHE A 5 1.91 -12.45 -6.74
N ASN A 6 2.83 -13.40 -6.62
CA ASN A 6 3.96 -13.52 -7.53
C ASN A 6 3.52 -13.81 -8.98
N GLU A 7 2.56 -14.71 -9.17
CA GLU A 7 2.00 -15.01 -10.50
C GLU A 7 1.33 -13.77 -11.12
N ARG A 8 0.58 -13.00 -10.33
CA ARG A 8 -0.02 -11.73 -10.78
C ARG A 8 1.04 -10.69 -11.11
N MET A 9 2.08 -10.57 -10.30
CA MET A 9 3.19 -9.66 -10.58
C MET A 9 3.91 -10.00 -11.87
N GLN A 10 4.18 -11.29 -12.13
CA GLN A 10 4.82 -11.72 -13.37
C GLN A 10 3.97 -11.41 -14.60
N LYS A 11 2.64 -11.57 -14.51
CA LYS A 11 1.73 -11.19 -15.60
C LYS A 11 1.75 -9.68 -15.86
N LEU A 12 1.68 -8.87 -14.81
CA LEU A 12 1.78 -7.41 -14.92
C LEU A 12 3.13 -6.99 -15.50
N GLU A 13 4.22 -7.58 -15.04
CA GLU A 13 5.56 -7.31 -15.54
C GLU A 13 5.68 -7.60 -17.04
N SER A 14 5.20 -8.74 -17.49
CA SER A 14 5.21 -9.13 -18.92
C SER A 14 4.40 -8.14 -19.75
N HIS A 15 3.22 -7.76 -19.30
CA HIS A 15 2.36 -6.80 -20.01
C HIS A 15 2.95 -5.38 -20.03
N ILE A 16 3.56 -4.95 -18.93
CA ILE A 16 4.27 -3.67 -18.88
C ILE A 16 5.42 -3.64 -19.89
N TYR A 17 6.21 -4.70 -19.99
CA TYR A 17 7.31 -4.77 -20.96
C TYR A 17 6.80 -4.79 -22.41
N GLU A 18 5.69 -5.47 -22.67
CA GLU A 18 5.03 -5.46 -23.97
C GLU A 18 4.58 -4.05 -24.37
N LEU A 19 3.89 -3.33 -23.47
CA LEU A 19 3.43 -1.96 -23.70
C LEU A 19 4.58 -0.97 -23.83
N ALA A 20 5.66 -1.15 -23.09
CA ALA A 20 6.85 -0.30 -23.17
C ALA A 20 7.75 -0.63 -24.36
N GLY A 21 7.64 -1.82 -24.95
CA GLY A 21 8.49 -2.32 -26.02
C GLY A 21 9.90 -2.70 -25.58
N GLU A 22 10.20 -2.73 -24.29
CA GLU A 22 11.48 -3.15 -23.72
C GLU A 22 11.35 -3.56 -22.25
N LYS A 23 12.34 -4.32 -21.76
CA LYS A 23 12.46 -4.67 -20.34
C LYS A 23 13.16 -3.56 -19.59
N PHE A 24 12.70 -3.28 -18.39
CA PHE A 24 13.29 -2.31 -17.46
C PHE A 24 12.92 -2.66 -16.02
N ASN A 25 13.56 -2.03 -15.04
CA ASN A 25 13.23 -2.24 -13.63
C ASN A 25 12.01 -1.38 -13.23
N ILE A 26 10.83 -2.01 -13.15
CA ILE A 26 9.56 -1.35 -12.78
C ILE A 26 9.60 -0.81 -11.33
N ALA A 27 10.45 -1.37 -10.48
CA ALA A 27 10.66 -0.89 -9.12
C ALA A 27 11.53 0.38 -9.05
N SER A 28 12.22 0.73 -10.13
CA SER A 28 13.05 1.94 -10.19
C SER A 28 12.26 3.14 -10.67
N PRO A 29 12.02 4.16 -9.82
CA PRO A 29 11.34 5.38 -10.23
C PRO A 29 12.01 6.07 -11.42
N LYS A 30 13.34 6.02 -11.48
CA LYS A 30 14.12 6.59 -12.59
C LYS A 30 13.80 5.89 -13.90
N GLN A 31 13.89 4.54 -13.94
CA GLN A 31 13.65 3.79 -15.17
C GLN A 31 12.19 3.89 -15.62
N VAL A 32 11.24 3.88 -14.69
CA VAL A 32 9.83 4.11 -15.01
C VAL A 32 9.63 5.51 -15.62
N GLY A 33 10.25 6.53 -15.06
CA GLY A 33 10.19 7.89 -15.59
C GLY A 33 10.81 8.01 -17.00
N ASP A 34 11.96 7.39 -17.21
CA ASP A 34 12.64 7.37 -18.50
C ASP A 34 11.78 6.69 -19.59
N ILE A 35 11.07 5.61 -19.23
CA ILE A 35 10.14 4.95 -20.15
C ILE A 35 8.90 5.80 -20.41
N LEU A 36 8.21 6.24 -19.38
CA LEU A 36 6.92 6.93 -19.53
C LEU A 36 7.07 8.31 -20.18
N PHE A 37 8.05 9.08 -19.77
CA PHE A 37 8.22 10.48 -20.17
C PHE A 37 9.32 10.67 -21.19
N GLY A 38 10.36 9.86 -21.17
CA GLY A 38 11.45 9.92 -22.14
C GLY A 38 11.12 9.21 -23.44
N LYS A 39 10.76 7.91 -23.37
CA LYS A 39 10.50 7.07 -24.56
C LYS A 39 9.06 7.21 -25.05
N MET A 40 8.07 7.00 -24.19
CA MET A 40 6.65 7.00 -24.57
C MET A 40 6.06 8.40 -24.68
N GLN A 41 6.69 9.39 -24.05
CA GLN A 41 6.27 10.81 -24.07
C GLN A 41 4.77 11.01 -23.81
N ILE A 42 4.25 10.35 -22.78
CA ILE A 42 2.82 10.40 -22.43
C ILE A 42 2.36 11.75 -21.90
N MET A 43 3.29 12.66 -21.62
CA MET A 43 3.05 14.01 -21.12
C MET A 43 4.06 14.99 -21.73
N GLU A 44 3.60 16.15 -22.20
CA GLU A 44 4.45 17.17 -22.86
C GLU A 44 5.47 17.82 -21.90
N LYS A 45 5.05 18.13 -20.67
CA LYS A 45 5.88 18.81 -19.67
C LYS A 45 5.88 18.06 -18.34
N PRO A 46 6.59 16.93 -18.25
CA PRO A 46 6.63 16.15 -17.01
C PRO A 46 7.42 16.91 -15.93
N LYS A 47 6.93 16.82 -14.69
CA LYS A 47 7.63 17.36 -13.53
C LYS A 47 8.92 16.58 -13.27
N LYS A 48 9.96 17.29 -12.88
CA LYS A 48 11.24 16.70 -12.48
C LYS A 48 11.54 17.01 -11.02
N THR A 49 12.28 16.11 -10.38
CA THR A 49 12.82 16.32 -9.04
C THR A 49 13.96 17.34 -9.09
N LYS A 50 14.42 17.79 -7.92
CA LYS A 50 15.61 18.67 -7.81
C LYS A 50 16.87 18.07 -8.43
N THR A 51 16.93 16.72 -8.51
CA THR A 51 18.04 15.96 -9.12
C THR A 51 17.86 15.71 -10.62
N GLY A 52 16.82 16.26 -11.24
CA GLY A 52 16.56 16.14 -12.68
C GLY A 52 15.85 14.86 -13.12
N GLN A 53 15.46 14.00 -12.20
CA GLN A 53 14.68 12.78 -12.50
C GLN A 53 13.19 13.12 -12.69
N TYR A 54 12.51 12.37 -13.55
CA TYR A 54 11.06 12.50 -13.68
C TYR A 54 10.34 12.05 -12.39
N VAL A 55 9.31 12.79 -11.99
CA VAL A 55 8.48 12.44 -10.85
C VAL A 55 7.50 11.36 -11.25
N THR A 56 7.59 10.21 -10.59
CA THR A 56 6.71 9.03 -10.80
C THR A 56 5.98 8.64 -9.52
N SER A 57 5.61 9.63 -8.70
CA SER A 57 4.81 9.40 -7.50
C SER A 57 3.45 8.81 -7.86
N GLU A 58 2.82 8.14 -6.92
CA GLU A 58 1.49 7.55 -7.09
C GLU A 58 0.48 8.61 -7.55
N GLU A 59 0.50 9.80 -6.95
CA GLU A 59 -0.37 10.92 -7.30
C GLU A 59 -0.21 11.34 -8.76
N VAL A 60 1.04 11.47 -9.24
CA VAL A 60 1.32 11.82 -10.63
C VAL A 60 0.85 10.73 -11.58
N LEU A 61 1.14 9.46 -11.29
CA LEU A 61 0.69 8.34 -12.12
C LEU A 61 -0.83 8.23 -12.14
N GLN A 62 -1.50 8.40 -11.00
CA GLN A 62 -2.96 8.41 -10.93
C GLN A 62 -3.59 9.48 -11.83
N SER A 63 -3.02 10.67 -11.90
CA SER A 63 -3.49 11.76 -12.79
C SER A 63 -3.31 11.42 -14.28
N LEU A 64 -2.47 10.46 -14.62
CA LEU A 64 -2.14 10.05 -15.99
C LEU A 64 -2.83 8.75 -16.44
N ARG A 65 -3.70 8.17 -15.63
CA ARG A 65 -4.37 6.88 -15.92
C ARG A 65 -5.08 6.86 -17.27
N SER A 66 -5.71 7.97 -17.64
CA SER A 66 -6.41 8.10 -18.93
C SER A 66 -5.48 8.30 -20.13
N LYS A 67 -4.19 8.53 -19.92
CA LYS A 67 -3.21 8.83 -20.98
C LYS A 67 -2.60 7.58 -21.60
N ALA A 68 -2.39 6.53 -20.82
CA ALA A 68 -1.78 5.32 -21.31
C ALA A 68 -2.17 4.11 -20.41
N PRO A 69 -2.51 2.95 -20.98
CA PRO A 69 -2.90 1.77 -20.21
C PRO A 69 -1.78 1.20 -19.33
N ILE A 70 -0.52 1.41 -19.69
CA ILE A 70 0.64 0.99 -18.89
C ILE A 70 0.64 1.57 -17.48
N ILE A 71 0.00 2.72 -17.26
CA ILE A 71 -0.07 3.39 -15.96
C ILE A 71 -0.82 2.55 -14.93
N ASP A 72 -1.95 1.96 -15.30
CA ASP A 72 -2.73 1.09 -14.40
C ASP A 72 -1.93 -0.14 -13.99
N ASP A 73 -1.20 -0.74 -14.93
CA ASP A 73 -0.36 -1.91 -14.66
C ASP A 73 0.82 -1.57 -13.74
N ILE A 74 1.46 -0.41 -13.94
CA ILE A 74 2.56 0.05 -13.07
C ILE A 74 2.05 0.33 -11.66
N LEU A 75 0.90 0.96 -11.51
CA LEU A 75 0.27 1.20 -10.20
C LEU A 75 -0.08 -0.12 -9.51
N ALA A 76 -0.69 -1.06 -10.23
CA ALA A 76 -1.02 -2.39 -9.72
C ALA A 76 0.24 -3.17 -9.32
N TYR A 77 1.27 -3.16 -10.14
CA TYR A 77 2.56 -3.79 -9.84
C TYR A 77 3.21 -3.23 -8.57
N ARG A 78 3.26 -1.90 -8.44
CA ARG A 78 3.80 -1.24 -7.24
C ARG A 78 3.02 -1.57 -5.98
N GLY A 79 1.69 -1.60 -6.08
CA GLY A 79 0.80 -2.02 -4.98
C GLY A 79 1.11 -3.44 -4.51
N LEU A 80 1.11 -4.40 -5.42
CA LEU A 80 1.43 -5.80 -5.12
C LEU A 80 2.84 -5.97 -4.55
N LYS A 81 3.83 -5.29 -5.13
CA LYS A 81 5.22 -5.36 -4.66
C LYS A 81 5.36 -4.84 -3.23
N LYS A 82 4.68 -3.74 -2.91
CA LYS A 82 4.65 -3.20 -1.54
C LYS A 82 4.04 -4.20 -0.56
N LEU A 83 2.91 -4.82 -0.92
CA LEU A 83 2.24 -5.81 -0.08
C LEU A 83 3.08 -7.07 0.12
N LEU A 84 3.72 -7.56 -0.94
CA LEU A 84 4.65 -8.69 -0.85
C LEU A 84 5.80 -8.40 0.11
N GLY A 85 6.53 -7.30 -0.09
CA GLY A 85 7.68 -6.97 0.73
C GLY A 85 7.34 -6.65 2.17
N THR A 86 6.27 -5.87 2.40
CA THR A 86 5.90 -5.39 3.73
C THR A 86 5.22 -6.47 4.59
N TYR A 87 4.40 -7.33 3.98
CA TYR A 87 3.59 -8.30 4.73
C TYR A 87 3.94 -9.74 4.41
N VAL A 88 3.85 -10.15 3.15
CA VAL A 88 3.91 -11.56 2.78
C VAL A 88 5.30 -12.18 3.02
N GLU A 89 6.36 -11.43 2.76
CA GLU A 89 7.74 -11.88 2.96
C GLU A 89 8.30 -11.52 4.34
N ALA A 90 7.84 -10.41 4.91
CA ALA A 90 8.37 -9.91 6.18
C ALA A 90 7.72 -10.58 7.39
N LEU A 91 6.37 -10.74 7.39
CA LEU A 91 5.66 -11.28 8.57
C LEU A 91 6.11 -12.68 8.97
N PRO A 92 6.33 -13.65 8.07
CA PRO A 92 6.80 -14.98 8.46
C PRO A 92 8.14 -14.98 9.21
N LYS A 93 9.00 -14.00 8.94
CA LYS A 93 10.30 -13.85 9.60
C LYS A 93 10.18 -13.38 11.06
N LEU A 94 9.02 -12.83 11.43
CA LEU A 94 8.73 -12.31 12.76
C LEU A 94 7.96 -13.31 13.63
N ILE A 95 7.73 -14.52 13.13
CA ILE A 95 7.08 -15.58 13.91
C ILE A 95 7.99 -15.97 15.08
N ASN A 96 7.49 -15.83 16.29
CA ASN A 96 8.19 -16.27 17.50
C ASN A 96 8.24 -17.81 17.54
N PRO A 97 9.43 -18.42 17.59
CA PRO A 97 9.56 -19.89 17.52
C PRO A 97 8.96 -20.61 18.75
N LYS A 98 8.80 -19.91 19.87
CA LYS A 98 8.20 -20.50 21.08
C LYS A 98 6.69 -20.54 21.02
N THR A 99 6.04 -19.52 20.41
CA THR A 99 4.58 -19.41 20.38
C THR A 99 3.98 -19.77 19.03
N GLY A 100 4.81 -19.80 17.96
CA GLY A 100 4.33 -19.97 16.58
C GLY A 100 3.50 -18.78 16.07
N ARG A 101 3.52 -17.65 16.77
CA ARG A 101 2.69 -16.47 16.51
C ARG A 101 3.53 -15.22 16.35
N ILE A 102 2.94 -14.17 15.77
CA ILE A 102 3.53 -12.86 15.63
C ILE A 102 3.04 -11.99 16.78
N HIS A 103 3.96 -11.29 17.44
CA HIS A 103 3.67 -10.41 18.57
C HIS A 103 4.15 -8.99 18.23
N THR A 104 3.22 -8.08 18.01
CA THR A 104 3.52 -6.66 17.82
C THR A 104 3.74 -5.96 19.17
N SER A 105 4.41 -4.83 19.12
CA SER A 105 4.49 -3.88 20.25
C SER A 105 3.59 -2.69 19.98
N PHE A 106 2.71 -2.35 20.92
CA PHE A 106 1.92 -1.13 20.89
C PHE A 106 2.56 -0.06 21.76
N ASN A 107 2.88 1.09 21.18
CA ASN A 107 3.57 2.19 21.84
C ASN A 107 2.56 3.31 22.15
N GLN A 108 2.45 3.68 23.42
CA GLN A 108 1.46 4.64 23.90
C GLN A 108 1.95 6.11 23.86
N ALA A 109 3.26 6.33 23.85
CA ALA A 109 3.85 7.67 24.04
C ALA A 109 4.69 8.15 22.85
N VAL A 110 4.53 7.54 21.66
CA VAL A 110 5.35 7.87 20.47
C VAL A 110 4.72 8.94 19.60
N THR A 111 3.39 8.95 19.48
CA THR A 111 2.69 9.89 18.62
C THR A 111 2.36 11.19 19.35
N ALA A 112 2.52 12.33 18.69
CA ALA A 112 2.16 13.63 19.25
C ALA A 112 0.64 13.80 19.45
N THR A 113 -0.18 12.97 18.80
CA THR A 113 -1.64 13.04 18.82
C THR A 113 -2.29 12.21 19.93
N GLY A 114 -1.50 11.46 20.72
CA GLY A 114 -2.03 10.52 21.71
C GLY A 114 -2.55 9.20 21.13
N ARG A 115 -2.44 8.97 19.81
CA ARG A 115 -2.77 7.68 19.20
C ARG A 115 -1.70 6.65 19.51
N LEU A 116 -2.07 5.36 19.50
CA LEU A 116 -1.11 4.27 19.55
C LEU A 116 -0.30 4.20 18.25
N SER A 117 0.92 3.74 18.33
CA SER A 117 1.66 3.23 17.19
C SER A 117 1.98 1.74 17.38
N SER A 118 2.19 1.04 16.29
CA SER A 118 2.51 -0.40 16.31
C SER A 118 3.84 -0.64 15.62
N SER A 119 4.70 -1.47 16.22
CA SER A 119 6.02 -1.80 15.68
C SER A 119 6.36 -3.28 15.86
N ASP A 120 7.22 -3.78 14.99
CA ASP A 120 7.81 -5.11 15.01
C ASP A 120 6.78 -6.28 15.05
N PRO A 121 5.82 -6.33 14.12
CA PRO A 121 5.55 -5.50 12.95
C PRO A 121 4.55 -4.38 13.20
N ASN A 122 4.47 -3.39 12.29
CA ASN A 122 3.38 -2.43 12.30
C ASN A 122 2.11 -3.09 11.73
N LEU A 123 1.16 -3.44 12.59
CA LEU A 123 -0.12 -4.04 12.22
C LEU A 123 -1.23 -3.02 11.93
N GLN A 124 -1.00 -1.73 12.21
CA GLN A 124 -2.00 -0.68 11.98
C GLN A 124 -2.09 -0.26 10.51
N ASN A 125 -1.09 -0.59 9.68
CA ASN A 125 -1.01 -0.19 8.29
C ASN A 125 -1.46 -1.27 7.30
N ILE A 126 -2.03 -2.38 7.77
CA ILE A 126 -2.55 -3.43 6.88
C ILE A 126 -3.72 -2.85 6.07
N PRO A 127 -3.67 -2.87 4.74
CA PRO A 127 -4.73 -2.32 3.91
C PRO A 127 -6.08 -2.98 4.18
N VAL A 128 -7.15 -2.18 4.15
CA VAL A 128 -8.51 -2.64 4.47
C VAL A 128 -9.42 -2.55 3.26
N ARG A 129 -9.18 -1.57 2.38
CA ARG A 129 -10.13 -1.18 1.33
C ARG A 129 -10.00 -2.02 0.06
N ASP A 130 -8.80 -2.46 -0.27
CA ASP A 130 -8.56 -3.25 -1.48
C ASP A 130 -8.65 -4.76 -1.20
N ASP A 131 -8.90 -5.53 -2.25
CA ASP A 131 -9.07 -6.97 -2.13
C ASP A 131 -7.76 -7.70 -1.79
N ASP A 132 -6.63 -7.16 -2.18
CA ASP A 132 -5.32 -7.72 -1.87
C ASP A 132 -5.00 -7.56 -0.38
N GLY A 133 -5.34 -6.41 0.21
CA GLY A 133 -5.27 -6.20 1.66
C GLY A 133 -6.18 -7.15 2.43
N LYS A 134 -7.39 -7.38 1.94
CA LYS A 134 -8.32 -8.36 2.52
C LYS A 134 -7.73 -9.78 2.52
N GLU A 135 -7.05 -10.20 1.44
CA GLU A 135 -6.38 -11.50 1.38
C GLU A 135 -5.25 -11.63 2.41
N ILE A 136 -4.50 -10.55 2.66
CA ILE A 136 -3.49 -10.53 3.72
C ILE A 136 -4.15 -10.65 5.09
N ARG A 137 -5.25 -9.93 5.32
CA ARG A 137 -5.98 -9.98 6.60
C ARG A 137 -6.52 -11.37 6.93
N LYS A 138 -6.91 -12.17 5.95
CA LYS A 138 -7.33 -13.57 6.15
C LYS A 138 -6.22 -14.48 6.72
N CYS A 139 -4.96 -14.08 6.62
CA CYS A 139 -3.84 -14.81 7.21
C CYS A 139 -3.74 -14.63 8.73
N PHE A 140 -4.43 -13.67 9.31
CA PHE A 140 -4.50 -13.46 10.75
C PHE A 140 -5.66 -14.27 11.31
N VAL A 141 -5.34 -15.20 12.19
CA VAL A 141 -6.31 -16.13 12.77
C VAL A 141 -6.26 -16.07 14.29
N ALA A 142 -7.41 -16.29 14.94
CA ALA A 142 -7.46 -16.39 16.37
C ALA A 142 -6.75 -17.66 16.85
N GLU A 143 -6.35 -17.68 18.11
CA GLU A 143 -5.82 -18.88 18.75
C GLU A 143 -6.90 -19.99 18.78
N PRO A 144 -6.52 -21.28 18.69
CA PRO A 144 -7.50 -22.37 18.82
C PRO A 144 -8.37 -22.22 20.06
N GLY A 145 -9.69 -22.29 19.87
CA GLY A 145 -10.67 -22.07 20.93
C GLY A 145 -11.05 -20.60 21.18
N CYS A 146 -10.43 -19.65 20.47
CA CYS A 146 -10.71 -18.22 20.55
C CYS A 146 -11.33 -17.70 19.26
N LEU A 147 -11.98 -16.55 19.36
CA LEU A 147 -12.53 -15.81 18.23
C LEU A 147 -11.99 -14.39 18.24
N PHE A 148 -11.81 -13.82 17.04
CA PHE A 148 -11.60 -12.38 16.94
C PHE A 148 -12.88 -11.63 17.28
N PHE A 149 -12.75 -10.63 18.12
CA PHE A 149 -13.78 -9.63 18.36
C PHE A 149 -13.26 -8.27 17.88
N SER A 150 -14.04 -7.57 17.09
CA SER A 150 -13.71 -6.23 16.61
C SER A 150 -14.89 -5.30 16.86
N ALA A 151 -14.63 -4.18 17.54
CA ALA A 151 -15.60 -3.12 17.74
C ALA A 151 -14.92 -1.78 17.50
N ASP A 152 -15.56 -0.92 16.73
CA ASP A 152 -15.06 0.41 16.41
C ASP A 152 -16.20 1.43 16.40
N TYR A 153 -15.93 2.61 16.92
CA TYR A 153 -16.90 3.70 16.89
C TYR A 153 -17.00 4.29 15.47
N SER A 154 -18.21 4.33 14.93
CA SER A 154 -18.45 4.97 13.64
C SER A 154 -18.27 6.49 13.74
N GLN A 155 -17.31 7.03 12.99
CA GLN A 155 -17.06 8.47 12.83
C GLN A 155 -16.93 9.22 14.17
N ILE A 156 -16.18 8.64 15.12
CA ILE A 156 -16.13 9.18 16.49
C ILE A 156 -15.57 10.62 16.54
N GLU A 157 -14.56 10.93 15.72
CA GLU A 157 -13.98 12.26 15.67
C GLU A 157 -15.00 13.32 15.21
N LEU A 158 -15.82 12.99 14.20
CA LEU A 158 -16.88 13.88 13.71
C LEU A 158 -17.99 14.05 14.74
N ARG A 159 -18.32 13.01 15.48
CA ARG A 159 -19.32 13.07 16.55
C ARG A 159 -18.85 13.95 17.72
N ILE A 160 -17.58 13.82 18.10
CA ILE A 160 -16.97 14.68 19.13
C ILE A 160 -16.92 16.13 18.62
N MET A 161 -16.53 16.34 17.36
CA MET A 161 -16.53 17.68 16.77
C MET A 161 -17.92 18.32 16.77
N ALA A 162 -18.96 17.58 16.35
CA ALA A 162 -20.33 18.03 16.38
C ALA A 162 -20.76 18.44 17.79
N HIS A 163 -20.46 17.60 18.79
CA HIS A 163 -20.78 17.86 20.18
C HIS A 163 -20.07 19.13 20.73
N LEU A 164 -18.77 19.27 20.45
CA LEU A 164 -18.01 20.40 20.94
C LEU A 164 -18.29 21.73 20.24
N SER A 165 -18.59 21.67 18.92
CA SER A 165 -18.91 22.87 18.14
C SER A 165 -20.34 23.37 18.35
N GLY A 166 -21.27 22.47 18.66
CA GLY A 166 -22.70 22.78 18.70
C GLY A 166 -23.27 23.15 17.32
N ASP A 167 -22.61 22.77 16.23
CA ASP A 167 -23.04 23.07 14.85
C ASP A 167 -24.26 22.21 14.50
N GLU A 168 -25.39 22.88 14.23
CA GLU A 168 -26.65 22.22 13.92
C GLU A 168 -26.61 21.36 12.63
N ASN A 169 -25.69 21.66 11.69
CA ASN A 169 -25.53 20.86 10.47
C ASN A 169 -24.68 19.59 10.68
N MET A 170 -23.99 19.49 11.82
CA MET A 170 -23.19 18.31 12.18
C MET A 170 -23.92 17.38 13.16
N ILE A 171 -24.94 17.87 13.83
CA ILE A 171 -25.75 17.11 14.80
C ILE A 171 -26.91 16.44 14.08
#